data_462675bc7d3ec18cd01965f9f21945c8
#
_entry.id   462675bc7d3ec18cd01965f9f21945c8
#
_cell.length_a   1.000
_cell.length_b   1.000
_cell.length_c   1.000
_cell.angle_alpha   90.00
_cell.angle_beta   90.00
_cell.angle_gamma   90.00
#
_symmetry.space_group_name_H-M   'P 1'
#
loop_
_entity.id
_entity.type
_entity.pdbx_description
1 polymer ?
#
loop_
_entity_poly.entity_id
_entity_poly.type
_entity_poly.pdbx_seq_one_letter_code
_entity_poly.pdbx_strand_id
1 'polypeptide(L)'
;MRAKILEEKKVRKSKGCIMLRSKELFLKRARRNRQAIRKRGETKLRLSVFRSSKNIYAQLIDDQKGSTLVAASSLEKDLKATIKSGNDKSVAEAVGKLVAERALKEGLNNVVFDRGGYRYHGRVKALAEGARGAGLKF
;
A
#
# COMPACT_ATOMS: atom_id res chain seq x y z
N MET A 1 -47.06 3.13 -12.36
CA MET A 1 -45.76 3.03 -13.07
C MET A 1 -44.72 4.06 -12.68
N ARG A 2 -45.07 5.33 -12.50
CA ARG A 2 -44.08 6.37 -12.13
C ARG A 2 -43.42 6.20 -10.75
N ALA A 3 -44.15 5.69 -9.75
CA ALA A 3 -43.64 5.46 -8.39
C ALA A 3 -42.55 4.37 -8.33
N LYS A 4 -42.71 3.24 -9.06
CA LYS A 4 -41.71 2.15 -9.11
C LYS A 4 -40.38 2.62 -9.76
N ILE A 5 -40.43 3.43 -10.81
CA ILE A 5 -39.27 3.95 -11.52
C ILE A 5 -38.49 4.93 -10.62
N LEU A 6 -39.19 5.70 -9.78
CA LEU A 6 -38.55 6.62 -8.83
C LEU A 6 -37.87 5.88 -7.67
N GLU A 7 -38.44 4.77 -7.22
CA GLU A 7 -37.86 3.92 -6.17
C GLU A 7 -36.60 3.20 -6.66
N GLU A 8 -36.64 2.64 -7.88
CA GLU A 8 -35.44 2.01 -8.50
C GLU A 8 -34.30 3.00 -8.73
N LYS A 9 -34.61 4.24 -9.13
CA LYS A 9 -33.63 5.32 -9.27
C LYS A 9 -33.03 5.72 -7.91
N LYS A 10 -33.84 5.71 -6.84
CA LYS A 10 -33.39 6.02 -5.47
C LYS A 10 -32.47 4.94 -4.92
N VAL A 11 -32.78 3.64 -5.16
CA VAL A 11 -31.95 2.50 -4.76
C VAL A 11 -30.63 2.46 -5.53
N ARG A 12 -30.64 2.75 -6.84
CA ARG A 12 -29.41 2.84 -7.64
C ARG A 12 -28.50 3.98 -7.19
N LYS A 13 -29.08 5.13 -6.85
CA LYS A 13 -28.34 6.29 -6.34
C LYS A 13 -27.70 6.03 -4.96
N SER A 14 -28.38 5.27 -4.09
CA SER A 14 -27.85 4.90 -2.77
C SER A 14 -26.70 3.89 -2.87
N LYS A 15 -26.77 2.89 -3.76
CA LYS A 15 -25.67 1.92 -3.97
C LYS A 15 -24.41 2.59 -4.55
N GLY A 16 -24.56 3.47 -5.53
CA GLY A 16 -23.44 4.25 -6.08
C GLY A 16 -22.80 5.20 -5.07
N CYS A 17 -23.63 5.83 -4.23
CA CYS A 17 -23.18 6.73 -3.16
C CYS A 17 -22.37 6.01 -2.06
N ILE A 18 -22.76 4.77 -1.71
CA ILE A 18 -22.03 3.97 -0.69
C ILE A 18 -20.65 3.56 -1.19
N MET A 19 -20.49 3.15 -2.45
CA MET A 19 -19.17 2.80 -3.01
C MET A 19 -18.25 4.01 -3.14
N LEU A 20 -18.75 5.16 -3.57
CA LEU A 20 -18.00 6.41 -3.62
C LEU A 20 -17.54 6.84 -2.22
N ARG A 21 -18.43 6.74 -1.23
CA ARG A 21 -18.11 7.07 0.17
C ARG A 21 -17.00 6.18 0.74
N SER A 22 -16.94 4.90 0.39
CA SER A 22 -15.88 3.99 0.81
C SER A 22 -14.50 4.40 0.26
N LYS A 23 -14.43 4.70 -1.05
CA LYS A 23 -13.20 5.22 -1.68
C LYS A 23 -12.78 6.58 -1.12
N GLU A 24 -13.71 7.49 -0.92
CA GLU A 24 -13.44 8.80 -0.33
C GLU A 24 -12.87 8.68 1.09
N LEU A 25 -13.44 7.81 1.91
CA LEU A 25 -12.94 7.55 3.26
C LEU A 25 -11.54 6.96 3.25
N PHE A 26 -11.25 6.05 2.32
CA PHE A 26 -9.91 5.50 2.13
C PHE A 26 -8.90 6.61 1.76
N LEU A 27 -9.24 7.45 0.79
CA LEU A 27 -8.41 8.57 0.36
C LEU A 27 -8.21 9.60 1.46
N LYS A 28 -9.24 9.90 2.26
CA LYS A 28 -9.14 10.79 3.43
C LYS A 28 -8.15 10.24 4.47
N ARG A 29 -8.20 8.93 4.77
CA ARG A 29 -7.24 8.27 5.67
C ARG A 29 -5.82 8.32 5.14
N ALA A 30 -5.63 8.02 3.86
CA ALA A 30 -4.32 8.08 3.20
C ALA A 30 -3.73 9.49 3.22
N ARG A 31 -4.55 10.49 2.92
CA ARG A 31 -4.14 11.91 2.97
C ARG A 31 -3.71 12.33 4.37
N ARG A 32 -4.50 11.96 5.39
CA ARG A 32 -4.18 12.25 6.81
C ARG A 32 -2.85 11.63 7.23
N ASN A 33 -2.61 10.38 6.86
CA ASN A 33 -1.35 9.68 7.13
C ASN A 33 -0.15 10.38 6.47
N ARG A 34 -0.27 10.73 5.19
CA ARG A 34 0.78 11.43 4.44
C ARG A 34 1.07 12.82 4.98
N GLN A 35 0.04 13.54 5.42
CA GLN A 35 0.22 14.84 6.10
C GLN A 35 0.98 14.68 7.42
N ALA A 36 0.69 13.64 8.21
CA ALA A 36 1.41 13.36 9.44
C ALA A 36 2.90 13.03 9.17
N ILE A 37 3.19 12.27 8.13
CA ILE A 37 4.56 11.97 7.69
C ILE A 37 5.31 13.26 7.30
N ARG A 38 4.68 14.13 6.49
CA ARG A 38 5.28 15.41 6.07
C ARG A 38 5.55 16.37 7.23
N LYS A 39 4.63 16.44 8.20
CA LYS A 39 4.77 17.32 9.38
C LYS A 39 5.95 16.95 10.27
N ARG A 40 6.41 15.70 10.25
CA ARG A 40 7.59 15.27 11.01
C ARG A 40 8.91 15.83 10.46
N GLY A 41 8.85 16.56 9.34
CA GLY A 41 9.98 17.31 8.78
C GLY A 41 11.17 16.46 8.31
N GLU A 42 11.01 15.16 8.27
CA GLU A 42 12.07 14.26 7.87
C GLU A 42 12.05 14.10 6.34
N THR A 43 13.14 14.52 5.70
CA THR A 43 13.41 14.29 4.27
C THR A 43 13.76 12.82 3.99
N LYS A 44 13.01 11.90 4.58
CA LYS A 44 13.21 10.47 4.41
C LYS A 44 12.44 9.95 3.21
N LEU A 45 13.01 8.93 2.61
CA LEU A 45 12.34 8.19 1.55
C LEU A 45 11.07 7.51 2.08
N ARG A 46 10.03 7.49 1.29
CA ARG A 46 8.73 6.95 1.69
C ARG A 46 8.50 5.57 1.09
N LEU A 47 8.40 4.56 1.96
CA LEU A 47 8.02 3.20 1.57
C LEU A 47 6.49 3.12 1.49
N SER A 48 5.95 3.23 0.28
CA SER A 48 4.52 3.19 -0.01
C SER A 48 4.08 1.76 -0.32
N VAL A 49 2.98 1.33 0.29
CA VAL A 49 2.38 0.01 0.09
C VAL A 49 1.04 0.14 -0.60
N PHE A 50 0.83 -0.67 -1.62
CA PHE A 50 -0.47 -0.86 -2.27
C PHE A 50 -0.89 -2.33 -2.18
N ARG A 51 -2.11 -2.55 -1.75
CA ARG A 51 -2.72 -3.87 -1.60
C ARG A 51 -3.93 -4.01 -2.50
N SER A 52 -3.91 -4.95 -3.41
CA SER A 52 -5.09 -5.40 -4.14
C SER A 52 -5.70 -6.65 -3.48
N SER A 53 -6.81 -7.16 -4.03
CA SER A 53 -7.42 -8.42 -3.57
C SER A 53 -6.47 -9.62 -3.73
N LYS A 54 -5.68 -9.65 -4.82
CA LYS A 54 -4.83 -10.78 -5.20
C LYS A 54 -3.34 -10.56 -4.98
N ASN A 55 -2.88 -9.30 -4.94
CA ASN A 55 -1.45 -8.97 -4.95
C ASN A 55 -1.12 -7.85 -3.97
N ILE A 56 0.17 -7.70 -3.69
CA ILE A 56 0.72 -6.62 -2.88
C ILE A 56 1.95 -6.02 -3.57
N TYR A 57 2.11 -4.70 -3.44
CA TYR A 57 3.16 -3.92 -4.07
C TYR A 57 3.81 -3.00 -3.05
N ALA A 58 5.11 -2.84 -3.14
CA ALA A 58 5.87 -1.89 -2.34
C ALA A 58 6.73 -1.01 -3.25
N GLN A 59 6.78 0.28 -2.97
CA GLN A 59 7.60 1.25 -3.71
C GLN A 59 8.31 2.17 -2.73
N LEU A 60 9.60 2.39 -2.98
CA LEU A 60 10.39 3.38 -2.27
C LEU A 60 10.44 4.65 -3.11
N ILE A 61 9.80 5.70 -2.62
CA ILE A 61 9.56 6.95 -3.33
C ILE A 61 10.36 8.08 -2.68
N ASP A 62 11.07 8.82 -3.51
CA ASP A 62 11.65 10.10 -3.15
C ASP A 62 10.65 11.22 -3.48
N ASP A 63 10.00 11.77 -2.47
CA ASP A 63 9.00 12.82 -2.64
C ASP A 63 9.61 14.16 -3.06
N GLN A 64 10.90 14.38 -2.87
CA GLN A 64 11.61 15.61 -3.32
C GLN A 64 11.84 15.59 -4.82
N LYS A 65 12.30 14.46 -5.34
CA LYS A 65 12.56 14.26 -6.77
C LYS A 65 11.30 13.82 -7.52
N GLY A 66 10.26 13.37 -6.81
CA GLY A 66 9.04 12.83 -7.42
C GLY A 66 9.28 11.53 -8.19
N SER A 67 10.28 10.73 -7.82
CA SER A 67 10.65 9.50 -8.51
C SER A 67 10.60 8.28 -7.58
N THR A 68 10.29 7.12 -8.17
CA THR A 68 10.39 5.82 -7.49
C THR A 68 11.78 5.25 -7.69
N LEU A 69 12.50 5.03 -6.61
CA LEU A 69 13.88 4.51 -6.63
C LEU A 69 13.90 2.99 -6.72
N VAL A 70 13.09 2.33 -5.89
CA VAL A 70 13.02 0.88 -5.78
C VAL A 70 11.57 0.44 -5.76
N ALA A 71 11.27 -0.67 -6.42
CA ALA A 71 9.95 -1.30 -6.38
C ALA A 71 10.08 -2.82 -6.22
N ALA A 72 9.06 -3.42 -5.61
CA ALA A 72 8.90 -4.87 -5.53
C ALA A 72 7.41 -5.22 -5.51
N SER A 73 7.05 -6.36 -6.08
CA SER A 73 5.68 -6.82 -6.12
C SER A 73 5.57 -8.35 -6.02
N SER A 74 4.42 -8.84 -5.59
CA SER A 74 4.11 -10.26 -5.57
C SER A 74 3.97 -10.88 -6.98
N LEU A 75 3.96 -10.06 -8.04
CA LEU A 75 3.89 -10.50 -9.44
C LEU A 75 5.24 -10.88 -10.04
N GLU A 76 6.34 -10.63 -9.33
CA GLU A 76 7.68 -10.95 -9.83
C GLU A 76 7.88 -12.45 -10.01
N LYS A 77 8.61 -12.81 -11.06
CA LYS A 77 8.78 -14.24 -11.46
C LYS A 77 9.41 -15.06 -10.35
N ASP A 78 10.39 -14.51 -9.65
CA ASP A 78 11.12 -15.17 -8.56
C ASP A 78 10.21 -15.53 -7.39
N LEU A 79 9.29 -14.61 -7.06
CA LEU A 79 8.29 -14.83 -6.01
C LEU A 79 7.17 -15.76 -6.48
N LYS A 80 6.72 -15.64 -7.72
CA LYS A 80 5.67 -16.52 -8.29
C LYS A 80 6.09 -17.99 -8.35
N ALA A 81 7.35 -18.27 -8.59
CA ALA A 81 7.85 -19.64 -8.64
C ALA A 81 7.76 -20.35 -7.27
N THR A 82 7.86 -19.58 -6.19
CA THR A 82 7.88 -20.11 -4.81
C THR A 82 6.48 -20.09 -4.17
N ILE A 83 5.52 -19.31 -4.70
CA ILE A 83 4.30 -18.93 -4.01
C ILE A 83 3.06 -19.32 -4.82
N LYS A 84 2.19 -20.14 -4.23
CA LYS A 84 0.92 -20.54 -4.84
C LYS A 84 -0.14 -19.44 -4.91
N SER A 85 -0.11 -18.46 -4.01
CA SER A 85 -1.10 -17.38 -3.95
C SER A 85 -0.47 -16.05 -3.51
N GLY A 86 -0.61 -15.00 -4.34
CA GLY A 86 -0.13 -13.64 -4.04
C GLY A 86 -0.86 -12.92 -2.90
N ASN A 87 -1.80 -13.60 -2.26
CA ASN A 87 -2.71 -13.07 -1.24
C ASN A 87 -2.27 -13.34 0.20
N ASP A 88 -1.24 -14.15 0.41
CA ASP A 88 -0.82 -14.62 1.73
C ASP A 88 0.09 -13.61 2.46
N LYS A 89 0.13 -13.71 3.80
CA LYS A 89 1.04 -12.92 4.63
C LYS A 89 2.51 -13.23 4.36
N SER A 90 2.83 -14.50 4.11
CA SER A 90 4.18 -14.95 3.76
C SER A 90 4.70 -14.29 2.49
N VAL A 91 3.82 -14.08 1.50
CA VAL A 91 4.14 -13.35 0.27
C VAL A 91 4.43 -11.89 0.55
N ALA A 92 3.60 -11.26 1.37
CA ALA A 92 3.81 -9.87 1.77
C ALA A 92 5.15 -9.69 2.50
N GLU A 93 5.52 -10.62 3.36
CA GLU A 93 6.82 -10.64 4.03
C GLU A 93 7.97 -10.79 3.03
N ALA A 94 7.85 -11.71 2.06
CA ALA A 94 8.85 -11.88 1.00
C ALA A 94 9.01 -10.62 0.13
N VAL A 95 7.92 -9.94 -0.23
CA VAL A 95 7.96 -8.65 -0.93
C VAL A 95 8.65 -7.59 -0.08
N GLY A 96 8.38 -7.56 1.24
CA GLY A 96 9.06 -6.67 2.18
C GLY A 96 10.58 -6.91 2.23
N LYS A 97 11.02 -8.15 2.29
CA LYS A 97 12.44 -8.53 2.23
C LYS A 97 13.07 -8.09 0.92
N LEU A 98 12.41 -8.38 -0.21
CA LEU A 98 12.92 -8.05 -1.53
C LEU A 98 13.11 -6.54 -1.75
N VAL A 99 12.12 -5.72 -1.35
CA VAL A 99 12.25 -4.26 -1.46
C VAL A 99 13.36 -3.73 -0.56
N ALA A 100 13.53 -4.31 0.63
CA ALA A 100 14.58 -3.92 1.55
C ALA A 100 15.97 -4.28 1.02
N GLU A 101 16.17 -5.47 0.49
CA GLU A 101 17.43 -5.88 -0.14
C GLU A 101 17.82 -4.98 -1.30
N ARG A 102 16.88 -4.62 -2.15
CA ARG A 102 17.10 -3.67 -3.25
C ARG A 102 17.45 -2.28 -2.74
N ALA A 103 16.74 -1.80 -1.72
CA ALA A 103 17.02 -0.50 -1.11
C ALA A 103 18.42 -0.45 -0.48
N LEU A 104 18.83 -1.51 0.22
CA LEU A 104 20.15 -1.60 0.84
C LEU A 104 21.27 -1.66 -0.22
N LYS A 105 21.06 -2.30 -1.36
CA LYS A 105 22.02 -2.27 -2.49
C LYS A 105 22.23 -0.87 -3.04
N GLU A 106 21.19 -0.02 -3.01
CA GLU A 106 21.27 1.41 -3.37
C GLU A 106 21.76 2.30 -2.21
N GLY A 107 22.14 1.72 -1.06
CA GLY A 107 22.57 2.46 0.13
C GLY A 107 21.45 3.15 0.90
N LEU A 108 20.21 2.79 0.64
CA LEU A 108 19.01 3.44 1.22
C LEU A 108 18.50 2.62 2.40
N ASN A 109 18.84 3.04 3.61
CA ASN A 109 18.49 2.29 4.83
C ASN A 109 17.44 3.00 5.71
N ASN A 110 17.33 4.33 5.64
CA ASN A 110 16.39 5.12 6.43
C ASN A 110 15.17 5.47 5.60
N VAL A 111 14.00 4.98 5.98
CA VAL A 111 12.75 5.20 5.27
C VAL A 111 11.62 5.53 6.24
N VAL A 112 10.51 6.04 5.72
CA VAL A 112 9.26 6.21 6.47
C VAL A 112 8.21 5.29 5.86
N PHE A 113 7.54 4.51 6.69
CA PHE A 113 6.51 3.59 6.24
C PHE A 113 5.18 4.33 6.01
N ASP A 114 4.68 4.26 4.77
CA ASP A 114 3.37 4.79 4.39
C ASP A 114 2.39 3.64 4.13
N ARG A 115 1.56 3.35 5.11
CA ARG A 115 0.47 2.37 4.99
C ARG A 115 -0.71 2.85 4.14
N GLY A 116 -0.71 4.09 3.68
CA GLY A 116 -1.83 4.68 2.96
C GLY A 116 -3.09 4.73 3.82
N GLY A 117 -4.22 4.31 3.24
CA GLY A 117 -5.50 4.20 3.95
C GLY A 117 -5.74 2.84 4.61
N TYR A 118 -4.79 1.91 4.52
CA TYR A 118 -4.92 0.57 5.12
C TYR A 118 -4.68 0.60 6.63
N ARG A 119 -5.23 -0.39 7.33
CA ARG A 119 -4.86 -0.67 8.72
C ARG A 119 -3.48 -1.33 8.76
N TYR A 120 -2.69 -1.04 9.80
CA TYR A 120 -1.44 -1.72 10.08
C TYR A 120 -1.74 -3.11 10.66
N HIS A 121 -2.18 -4.02 9.80
CA HIS A 121 -2.58 -5.38 10.16
C HIS A 121 -2.46 -6.30 8.94
N GLY A 122 -2.37 -7.62 9.18
CA GLY A 122 -2.34 -8.63 8.12
C GLY A 122 -1.16 -8.47 7.16
N ARG A 123 -1.42 -8.46 5.87
CA ARG A 123 -0.40 -8.36 4.81
C ARG A 123 0.45 -7.09 4.89
N VAL A 124 -0.15 -5.96 5.23
CA VAL A 124 0.58 -4.69 5.36
C VAL A 124 1.59 -4.75 6.50
N LYS A 125 1.19 -5.32 7.64
CA LYS A 125 2.08 -5.55 8.79
C LYS A 125 3.18 -6.55 8.43
N ALA A 126 2.85 -7.66 7.79
CA ALA A 126 3.83 -8.67 7.37
C ALA A 126 4.91 -8.11 6.43
N LEU A 127 4.50 -7.25 5.47
CA LEU A 127 5.44 -6.56 4.60
C LEU A 127 6.39 -5.64 5.39
N ALA A 128 5.85 -4.86 6.33
CA ALA A 128 6.66 -3.98 7.17
C ALA A 128 7.65 -4.77 8.04
N GLU A 129 7.22 -5.86 8.65
CA GLU A 129 8.08 -6.74 9.46
C GLU A 129 9.17 -7.40 8.61
N GLY A 130 8.83 -7.87 7.40
CA GLY A 130 9.80 -8.40 6.43
C GLY A 130 10.85 -7.37 6.03
N ALA A 131 10.45 -6.14 5.78
CA ALA A 131 11.37 -5.05 5.44
C ALA A 131 12.28 -4.66 6.61
N ARG A 132 11.76 -4.61 7.84
CA ARG A 132 12.58 -4.40 9.05
C ARG A 132 13.57 -5.54 9.29
N GLY A 133 13.12 -6.77 9.15
CA GLY A 133 13.95 -7.96 9.30
C GLY A 133 15.12 -8.01 8.32
N ALA A 134 14.96 -7.43 7.14
CA ALA A 134 16.01 -7.33 6.13
C ALA A 134 16.94 -6.12 6.31
N GLY A 135 16.69 -5.23 7.30
CA GLY A 135 17.61 -4.17 7.68
C GLY A 135 17.14 -2.74 7.40
N LEU A 136 15.93 -2.51 6.89
CA LEU A 136 15.37 -1.16 6.79
C LEU A 136 15.02 -0.60 8.16
N LYS A 137 15.32 0.68 8.35
CA LYS A 137 15.05 1.41 9.61
C LYS A 137 13.86 2.35 9.43
N PHE A 138 12.77 2.08 10.14
CA PHE A 138 11.59 2.93 10.18
C PHE A 138 10.69 2.65 11.39
#